data_53b5cc5ba7d4484751b77627d4142cf9
#
_entry.id   53b5cc5ba7d4484751b77627d4142cf9
#
_cell.length_a   1.000
_cell.length_b   1.000
_cell.length_c   1.000
_cell.angle_alpha   90.00
_cell.angle_beta   90.00
_cell.angle_gamma   90.00
#
_symmetry.space_group_name_H-M   'P 1'
#
loop_
_entity.id
_entity.type
_entity.pdbx_description
1 polymer ?
#
loop_
_entity_poly.entity_id
_entity_poly.type
_entity_poly.pdbx_seq_one_letter_code
_entity_poly.pdbx_strand_id
1 'polypeptide(L)'
;MHARSCALLVLSLLPLATTSALAADAPTIALDSGQIRGSASSDGAINIFLGIPYAAPPVGPLRWKPPQPVTPWAAVRDATAFGPHCMQPQILKDLVLRDPGQSEDCLTLNVWASAKHEAATKLPVMLWIHGGSFLLGGSSEPRYDGTALARHGVIVVTINYRLGVFGFFATTEMAAESPQHAAGNFGYLDQNAPLQWAKRNIAAFGGDPDNITIFGESAGAVAVNAHMASPLSRNLFAKAIGESGGGNGKSSVPYPSLAVQERDDEKFSKNTLHAENLAALRAMPADDLLKKSSPKLFSHIPVFGPSIDGYFLPDTIAAIFNSNKQAPVPLLAGWNADESSFETAAKVPGFGVNNLNIMLMQNFGFHAGEAQKYFHAANNEEAVRAADDLNALLFVVYTDWAWMESHSSSGHPVYRYYFELVPPPSDISLTGAYHSDELEYVFGTLDTRSGAKWRPEDRRLSEQMQLYWTNFAKTGQPNGDNLPNWPPYVAKDSWQVLHLDATVSARPDNLRDRFLFLQKQWNK
;
A
#
# COMPACT_ATOMS: atom_id res chain seq x y z
N MET A 1 11.01 -12.54 92.94
CA MET A 1 10.68 -13.74 92.18
C MET A 1 9.73 -13.31 91.06
N HIS A 2 10.24 -13.11 89.88
CA HIS A 2 9.44 -12.73 88.70
C HIS A 2 9.67 -13.77 87.62
N ALA A 3 8.67 -14.54 87.31
CA ALA A 3 8.64 -15.48 86.22
C ALA A 3 8.33 -14.73 84.89
N ARG A 4 9.22 -14.85 83.91
CA ARG A 4 9.01 -14.36 82.54
C ARG A 4 8.49 -15.50 81.69
N SER A 5 7.25 -15.36 81.19
CA SER A 5 6.70 -16.24 80.16
C SER A 5 7.21 -15.88 78.79
N CYS A 6 7.85 -16.82 78.08
CA CYS A 6 8.16 -16.72 76.67
C CYS A 6 7.00 -17.24 75.85
N ALA A 7 6.41 -16.40 75.02
CA ALA A 7 5.45 -16.82 73.99
C ALA A 7 6.22 -17.16 72.70
N LEU A 8 6.10 -18.43 72.23
CA LEU A 8 6.57 -18.87 70.93
C LEU A 8 5.54 -18.45 69.85
N LEU A 9 5.98 -17.61 68.92
CA LEU A 9 5.22 -17.31 67.70
C LEU A 9 5.52 -18.41 66.66
N VAL A 10 4.54 -19.23 66.34
CA VAL A 10 4.64 -20.20 65.22
C VAL A 10 4.21 -19.50 63.95
N LEU A 11 5.17 -19.19 63.09
CA LEU A 11 4.94 -18.67 61.75
C LEU A 11 4.58 -19.84 60.82
N SER A 12 3.32 -19.94 60.43
CA SER A 12 2.87 -20.87 59.42
C SER A 12 3.22 -20.34 58.01
N LEU A 13 4.19 -20.93 57.37
CA LEU A 13 4.52 -20.73 55.95
C LEU A 13 3.42 -21.45 55.10
N LEU A 14 2.54 -20.68 54.49
CA LEU A 14 1.69 -21.18 53.39
C LEU A 14 2.58 -21.29 52.12
N PRO A 15 2.57 -22.41 51.40
CA PRO A 15 3.23 -22.52 50.12
C PRO A 15 2.47 -21.66 49.09
N LEU A 16 3.15 -20.65 48.51
CA LEU A 16 2.69 -20.00 47.29
C LEU A 16 2.72 -21.04 46.18
N ALA A 17 1.58 -21.53 45.75
CA ALA A 17 1.44 -22.27 44.52
C ALA A 17 1.66 -21.30 43.36
N THR A 18 2.86 -21.29 42.80
CA THR A 18 3.14 -20.67 41.49
C THR A 18 2.41 -21.50 40.46
N THR A 19 1.22 -21.06 40.02
CA THR A 19 0.61 -21.54 38.78
C THR A 19 1.53 -21.12 37.63
N SER A 20 2.38 -22.04 37.17
CA SER A 20 3.02 -21.93 35.87
C SER A 20 1.89 -21.86 34.83
N ALA A 21 1.63 -20.67 34.29
CA ALA A 21 0.85 -20.56 33.07
C ALA A 21 1.58 -21.42 32.03
N LEU A 22 0.97 -22.52 31.63
CA LEU A 22 1.42 -23.29 30.47
C LEU A 22 1.49 -22.30 29.32
N ALA A 23 2.70 -22.02 28.83
CA ALA A 23 2.89 -21.28 27.59
C ALA A 23 2.09 -22.05 26.53
N ALA A 24 1.07 -21.42 25.94
CA ALA A 24 0.34 -22.03 24.85
C ALA A 24 1.36 -22.43 23.77
N ASP A 25 1.26 -23.66 23.26
CA ASP A 25 2.15 -24.14 22.20
C ASP A 25 2.11 -23.16 21.04
N ALA A 26 3.29 -22.77 20.55
CA ALA A 26 3.41 -21.82 19.44
C ALA A 26 2.65 -22.35 18.21
N PRO A 27 1.81 -21.53 17.55
CA PRO A 27 0.95 -22.00 16.47
C PRO A 27 1.80 -22.54 15.32
N THR A 28 1.49 -23.77 14.87
CA THR A 28 2.18 -24.43 13.74
C THR A 28 1.20 -24.69 12.61
N ILE A 29 1.57 -24.33 11.38
CA ILE A 29 0.74 -24.45 10.18
C ILE A 29 1.49 -25.17 9.09
N ALA A 30 0.80 -26.07 8.36
CA ALA A 30 1.31 -26.75 7.18
C ALA A 30 0.94 -25.95 5.91
N LEU A 31 1.94 -25.59 5.13
CA LEU A 31 1.82 -24.95 3.81
C LEU A 31 2.17 -25.97 2.72
N ASP A 32 1.90 -25.60 1.46
CA ASP A 32 2.33 -26.38 0.29
C ASP A 32 3.86 -26.57 0.19
N SER A 33 4.63 -25.65 0.80
CA SER A 33 6.10 -25.65 0.80
C SER A 33 6.73 -26.25 2.06
N GLY A 34 5.96 -26.52 3.13
CA GLY A 34 6.46 -27.08 4.39
C GLY A 34 5.77 -26.49 5.62
N GLN A 35 6.16 -26.93 6.81
CA GLN A 35 5.58 -26.44 8.06
C GLN A 35 6.25 -25.16 8.54
N ILE A 36 5.45 -24.26 9.11
CA ILE A 36 5.91 -23.03 9.76
C ILE A 36 5.41 -22.95 11.20
N ARG A 37 6.20 -22.30 12.08
CA ARG A 37 5.84 -22.02 13.47
C ARG A 37 5.84 -20.51 13.67
N GLY A 38 4.69 -19.96 14.12
CA GLY A 38 4.50 -18.54 14.40
C GLY A 38 4.62 -18.19 15.88
N SER A 39 4.12 -17.04 16.21
CA SER A 39 3.94 -16.52 17.58
C SER A 39 2.48 -16.10 17.80
N ALA A 40 2.16 -15.62 18.99
CA ALA A 40 0.85 -15.06 19.30
C ALA A 40 0.98 -13.63 19.80
N SER A 41 -0.10 -12.83 19.65
CA SER A 41 -0.23 -11.52 20.30
C SER A 41 -0.15 -11.67 21.82
N SER A 42 0.17 -10.58 22.53
CA SER A 42 0.37 -10.60 24.00
C SER A 42 -0.81 -11.14 24.81
N ASP A 43 -2.03 -11.03 24.28
CA ASP A 43 -3.26 -11.58 24.87
C ASP A 43 -3.66 -12.95 24.31
N GLY A 44 -2.86 -13.52 23.40
CA GLY A 44 -3.11 -14.80 22.77
C GLY A 44 -4.29 -14.84 21.78
N ALA A 45 -4.87 -13.68 21.41
CA ALA A 45 -6.05 -13.63 20.55
C ALA A 45 -5.74 -13.77 19.05
N ILE A 46 -4.54 -13.37 18.63
CA ILE A 46 -4.10 -13.37 17.23
C ILE A 46 -2.83 -14.20 17.09
N ASN A 47 -2.83 -15.15 16.17
CA ASN A 47 -1.66 -15.87 15.70
C ASN A 47 -0.93 -15.01 14.66
N ILE A 48 0.40 -14.93 14.77
CA ILE A 48 1.25 -14.05 13.97
C ILE A 48 2.34 -14.90 13.33
N PHE A 49 2.43 -14.83 12.00
CA PHE A 49 3.45 -15.52 11.22
C PHE A 49 4.17 -14.49 10.35
N LEU A 50 5.48 -14.35 10.51
CA LEU A 50 6.30 -13.33 9.88
C LEU A 50 7.40 -13.94 8.99
N GLY A 51 7.75 -13.28 7.89
CA GLY A 51 8.86 -13.68 7.04
C GLY A 51 8.66 -15.00 6.29
N ILE A 52 7.40 -15.31 5.91
CA ILE A 52 7.09 -16.52 5.12
C ILE A 52 7.52 -16.29 3.68
N PRO A 53 8.42 -17.10 3.09
CA PRO A 53 8.79 -16.96 1.69
C PRO A 53 7.63 -17.40 0.79
N TYR A 54 7.26 -16.54 -0.15
CA TYR A 54 6.24 -16.88 -1.16
C TYR A 54 6.85 -17.18 -2.54
N ALA A 55 8.13 -16.84 -2.73
CA ALA A 55 8.91 -17.14 -3.93
C ALA A 55 10.36 -17.45 -3.56
N ALA A 56 11.09 -18.08 -4.49
CA ALA A 56 12.52 -18.28 -4.37
C ALA A 56 13.28 -16.95 -4.40
N PRO A 57 14.45 -16.83 -3.72
CA PRO A 57 15.26 -15.62 -3.74
C PRO A 57 15.59 -15.16 -5.16
N PRO A 58 15.25 -13.92 -5.57
CA PRO A 58 15.51 -13.41 -6.93
C PRO A 58 16.95 -12.91 -7.08
N VAL A 59 17.92 -13.76 -6.79
CA VAL A 59 19.35 -13.45 -6.76
C VAL A 59 20.12 -14.08 -7.92
N GLY A 60 21.25 -13.50 -8.30
CA GLY A 60 22.12 -14.03 -9.34
C GLY A 60 21.39 -14.28 -10.66
N PRO A 61 21.31 -15.56 -11.15
CA PRO A 61 20.61 -15.88 -12.40
C PRO A 61 19.10 -15.60 -12.37
N LEU A 62 18.50 -15.46 -11.17
CA LEU A 62 17.08 -15.15 -11.00
C LEU A 62 16.80 -13.65 -10.87
N ARG A 63 17.83 -12.79 -10.77
CA ARG A 63 17.65 -11.34 -10.84
C ARG A 63 17.00 -10.98 -12.17
N TRP A 64 15.93 -10.14 -12.11
CA TRP A 64 15.10 -9.76 -13.26
C TRP A 64 14.47 -10.97 -13.99
N LYS A 65 14.04 -11.95 -13.22
CA LYS A 65 13.10 -12.98 -13.70
C LYS A 65 11.79 -12.91 -12.92
N PRO A 66 10.68 -13.40 -13.49
CA PRO A 66 9.45 -13.61 -12.73
C PRO A 66 9.72 -14.41 -11.46
N PRO A 67 8.96 -14.21 -10.36
CA PRO A 67 9.13 -14.97 -9.14
C PRO A 67 9.01 -16.47 -9.40
N GLN A 68 9.96 -17.25 -8.86
CA GLN A 68 10.03 -18.70 -9.02
C GLN A 68 9.44 -19.39 -7.78
N PRO A 69 8.94 -20.64 -7.90
CA PRO A 69 8.44 -21.39 -6.76
C PRO A 69 9.49 -21.54 -5.66
N VAL A 70 9.04 -21.49 -4.42
CA VAL A 70 9.87 -21.76 -3.24
C VAL A 70 10.33 -23.22 -3.24
N THR A 71 11.59 -23.46 -2.88
CA THR A 71 12.07 -24.83 -2.63
C THR A 71 11.41 -25.36 -1.34
N PRO A 72 10.66 -26.46 -1.37
CA PRO A 72 10.06 -27.04 -0.19
C PRO A 72 11.10 -27.40 0.88
N TRP A 73 10.70 -27.30 2.15
CA TRP A 73 11.54 -27.65 3.30
C TRP A 73 10.90 -28.75 4.16
N ALA A 74 11.74 -29.59 4.79
CA ALA A 74 11.28 -30.72 5.59
C ALA A 74 11.12 -30.39 7.08
N ALA A 75 12.00 -29.57 7.65
CA ALA A 75 11.92 -29.16 9.05
C ALA A 75 10.90 -28.05 9.27
N VAL A 76 10.36 -27.91 10.49
CA VAL A 76 9.53 -26.75 10.84
C VAL A 76 10.37 -25.48 10.77
N ARG A 77 9.94 -24.52 9.96
CA ARG A 77 10.59 -23.21 9.80
C ARG A 77 10.01 -22.22 10.79
N ASP A 78 10.86 -21.47 11.48
CA ASP A 78 10.40 -20.37 12.31
C ASP A 78 9.89 -19.20 11.45
N ALA A 79 8.69 -18.73 11.77
CA ALA A 79 8.03 -17.58 11.16
C ALA A 79 7.65 -16.55 12.26
N THR A 80 8.65 -16.20 13.10
CA THR A 80 8.48 -15.32 14.27
C THR A 80 9.16 -13.96 14.10
N ALA A 81 9.85 -13.76 12.98
CA ALA A 81 10.53 -12.50 12.65
C ALA A 81 10.27 -12.12 11.18
N PHE A 82 10.23 -10.82 10.91
CA PHE A 82 10.12 -10.32 9.54
C PHE A 82 11.31 -10.77 8.68
N GLY A 83 11.06 -11.07 7.41
CA GLY A 83 12.10 -11.23 6.41
C GLY A 83 12.71 -9.86 6.06
N PRO A 84 13.90 -9.83 5.41
CA PRO A 84 14.52 -8.59 4.97
C PRO A 84 13.58 -7.77 4.06
N HIS A 85 13.65 -6.44 4.15
CA HIS A 85 13.04 -5.59 3.12
C HIS A 85 13.85 -5.62 1.82
N CYS A 86 13.19 -5.29 0.70
CA CYS A 86 13.84 -5.30 -0.60
C CYS A 86 14.86 -4.16 -0.74
N MET A 87 15.86 -4.36 -1.61
CA MET A 87 16.90 -3.38 -1.92
C MET A 87 16.29 -2.04 -2.30
N GLN A 88 16.63 -0.97 -1.56
CA GLN A 88 16.05 0.37 -1.70
C GLN A 88 16.96 1.48 -1.18
N PRO A 89 16.86 2.73 -1.70
CA PRO A 89 17.64 3.86 -1.18
C PRO A 89 17.08 4.34 0.16
N GLN A 90 17.96 4.71 1.08
CA GLN A 90 17.58 5.31 2.37
C GLN A 90 17.41 6.83 2.20
N ILE A 91 16.29 7.27 1.64
CA ILE A 91 16.01 8.69 1.37
C ILE A 91 14.96 9.30 2.32
N LEU A 92 14.12 8.50 2.95
CA LEU A 92 13.17 8.94 3.97
C LEU A 92 13.69 8.61 5.36
N LYS A 93 13.72 9.63 6.23
CA LYS A 93 14.23 9.49 7.60
C LYS A 93 13.19 8.92 8.56
N ASP A 94 11.93 9.03 8.22
CA ASP A 94 10.76 8.59 8.97
C ASP A 94 10.27 7.19 8.60
N LEU A 95 10.86 6.59 7.57
CA LEU A 95 10.60 5.18 7.23
C LEU A 95 11.27 4.27 8.27
N VAL A 96 10.45 3.67 9.12
CA VAL A 96 10.89 2.72 10.15
C VAL A 96 10.54 1.30 9.71
N LEU A 97 11.53 0.42 9.67
CA LEU A 97 11.36 -1.00 9.32
C LEU A 97 11.84 -1.88 10.50
N ARG A 98 11.05 -2.92 10.85
CA ARG A 98 11.30 -3.83 11.99
C ARG A 98 11.98 -5.14 11.57
N ASP A 99 12.69 -5.12 10.46
CA ASP A 99 13.33 -6.28 9.85
C ASP A 99 14.86 -6.24 9.96
N PRO A 100 15.59 -7.31 9.56
CA PRO A 100 17.04 -7.39 9.72
C PRO A 100 17.85 -6.52 8.75
N GLY A 101 17.20 -5.74 7.87
CA GLY A 101 17.85 -4.91 6.86
C GLY A 101 17.48 -5.30 5.43
N GLN A 102 18.13 -4.67 4.44
CA GLN A 102 17.82 -4.89 3.02
C GLN A 102 18.49 -6.13 2.43
N SER A 103 17.81 -6.78 1.49
CA SER A 103 18.35 -7.90 0.73
C SER A 103 17.65 -8.02 -0.63
N GLU A 104 18.30 -8.64 -1.62
CA GLU A 104 17.57 -9.13 -2.80
C GLU A 104 16.70 -10.34 -2.45
N ASP A 105 17.08 -11.16 -1.43
CA ASP A 105 16.24 -12.22 -0.87
C ASP A 105 15.19 -11.63 0.07
N CYS A 106 14.17 -10.99 -0.51
CA CYS A 106 13.18 -10.21 0.22
C CYS A 106 11.73 -10.65 -0.06
N LEU A 107 11.50 -11.66 -0.91
CA LEU A 107 10.17 -12.05 -1.35
C LEU A 107 9.44 -12.86 -0.27
N THR A 108 9.07 -12.16 0.79
CA THR A 108 8.39 -12.70 1.97
C THR A 108 7.06 -11.98 2.23
N LEU A 109 6.17 -12.66 2.95
CA LEU A 109 4.91 -12.13 3.43
C LEU A 109 4.72 -12.43 4.92
N ASN A 110 3.75 -11.74 5.54
CA ASN A 110 3.38 -11.91 6.93
C ASN A 110 1.87 -12.16 7.03
N VAL A 111 1.43 -12.92 8.05
CA VAL A 111 0.01 -13.27 8.25
C VAL A 111 -0.39 -13.04 9.70
N TRP A 112 -1.50 -12.34 9.91
CA TRP A 112 -2.19 -12.20 11.19
C TRP A 112 -3.57 -12.86 11.07
N ALA A 113 -3.84 -13.83 11.93
CA ALA A 113 -5.09 -14.60 11.92
C ALA A 113 -5.62 -14.79 13.34
N SER A 114 -6.96 -14.84 13.53
CA SER A 114 -7.53 -15.16 14.82
C SER A 114 -7.02 -16.51 15.34
N ALA A 115 -6.58 -16.54 16.60
CA ALA A 115 -6.18 -17.78 17.28
C ALA A 115 -7.39 -18.71 17.54
N LYS A 116 -8.59 -18.14 17.60
CA LYS A 116 -9.86 -18.85 17.81
C LYS A 116 -10.75 -18.60 16.59
N HIS A 117 -10.83 -19.54 15.70
CA HIS A 117 -11.83 -19.53 14.63
C HIS A 117 -12.56 -20.89 14.62
N GLU A 118 -13.84 -20.85 14.36
CA GLU A 118 -14.59 -22.07 14.14
C GLU A 118 -14.20 -22.66 12.78
N ALA A 119 -13.81 -23.92 12.74
CA ALA A 119 -13.33 -24.59 11.53
C ALA A 119 -14.33 -24.54 10.35
N ALA A 120 -15.61 -24.33 10.65
CA ALA A 120 -16.68 -24.18 9.65
C ALA A 120 -16.76 -22.78 9.03
N THR A 121 -16.18 -21.74 9.69
CA THR A 121 -16.28 -20.33 9.24
C THR A 121 -14.97 -19.88 8.65
N LYS A 122 -14.92 -19.71 7.33
CA LYS A 122 -13.75 -19.13 6.66
C LYS A 122 -13.76 -17.61 6.79
N LEU A 123 -12.63 -17.03 7.19
CA LEU A 123 -12.48 -15.58 7.36
C LEU A 123 -12.08 -14.89 6.05
N PRO A 124 -12.63 -13.71 5.75
CA PRO A 124 -12.15 -12.91 4.62
C PRO A 124 -10.69 -12.50 4.83
N VAL A 125 -9.97 -12.32 3.72
CA VAL A 125 -8.55 -12.02 3.69
C VAL A 125 -8.33 -10.60 3.16
N MET A 126 -7.50 -9.82 3.83
CA MET A 126 -7.05 -8.50 3.39
C MET A 126 -5.55 -8.57 3.09
N LEU A 127 -5.17 -8.44 1.81
CA LEU A 127 -3.78 -8.49 1.36
C LEU A 127 -3.29 -7.08 1.07
N TRP A 128 -2.33 -6.63 1.88
CA TRP A 128 -1.74 -5.30 1.82
C TRP A 128 -0.56 -5.21 0.87
N ILE A 129 -0.58 -4.20 -0.01
CA ILE A 129 0.51 -3.81 -0.91
C ILE A 129 0.98 -2.42 -0.48
N HIS A 130 2.18 -2.32 0.08
CA HIS A 130 2.70 -1.05 0.58
C HIS A 130 3.01 -0.06 -0.54
N GLY A 131 3.00 1.25 -0.21
CA GLY A 131 3.39 2.35 -1.07
C GLY A 131 4.90 2.58 -1.15
N GLY A 132 5.28 3.83 -1.43
CA GLY A 132 6.67 4.26 -1.53
C GLY A 132 7.19 4.41 -2.96
N SER A 133 6.31 4.85 -3.89
CA SER A 133 6.67 5.20 -5.29
C SER A 133 7.34 4.06 -6.09
N PHE A 134 7.09 2.80 -5.74
CA PHE A 134 7.79 1.62 -6.27
C PHE A 134 9.31 1.65 -6.05
N LEU A 135 9.80 2.52 -5.20
CA LEU A 135 11.22 2.77 -4.95
C LEU A 135 11.65 2.35 -3.53
N LEU A 136 10.77 2.47 -2.56
CA LEU A 136 11.03 2.22 -1.14
C LEU A 136 9.79 1.65 -0.44
N GLY A 137 9.93 1.30 0.85
CA GLY A 137 8.87 0.73 1.69
C GLY A 137 9.12 -0.74 2.03
N GLY A 138 8.27 -1.29 2.87
CA GLY A 138 8.37 -2.70 3.27
C GLY A 138 7.22 -3.12 4.17
N SER A 139 6.93 -4.41 4.17
CA SER A 139 5.83 -5.00 4.93
C SER A 139 6.04 -5.04 6.45
N SER A 140 7.23 -4.65 6.91
CA SER A 140 7.63 -4.65 8.32
C SER A 140 7.41 -3.31 9.03
N GLU A 141 6.87 -2.29 8.35
CA GLU A 141 6.56 -1.00 8.98
C GLU A 141 5.60 -1.19 10.18
N PRO A 142 5.85 -0.52 11.33
CA PRO A 142 4.99 -0.64 12.51
C PRO A 142 3.52 -0.29 12.22
N ARG A 143 3.28 0.68 11.34
CA ARG A 143 1.94 1.13 10.97
C ARG A 143 1.12 0.08 10.19
N TYR A 144 1.76 -0.94 9.61
CA TYR A 144 1.09 -2.04 8.89
C TYR A 144 0.87 -3.29 9.76
N ASP A 145 1.01 -3.20 11.08
CA ASP A 145 0.72 -4.32 11.97
C ASP A 145 -0.75 -4.76 11.86
N GLY A 146 -0.98 -5.98 11.43
CA GLY A 146 -2.32 -6.50 11.14
C GLY A 146 -3.13 -6.91 12.37
N THR A 147 -2.58 -6.79 13.58
CA THR A 147 -3.20 -7.31 14.81
C THR A 147 -4.57 -6.71 15.08
N ALA A 148 -4.73 -5.38 14.94
CA ALA A 148 -6.01 -4.72 15.24
C ALA A 148 -7.07 -5.09 14.19
N LEU A 149 -6.77 -5.04 12.90
CA LEU A 149 -7.69 -5.45 11.84
C LEU A 149 -8.11 -6.93 12.00
N ALA A 150 -7.17 -7.82 12.35
CA ALA A 150 -7.49 -9.24 12.54
C ALA A 150 -8.47 -9.49 13.69
N ARG A 151 -8.52 -8.62 14.71
CA ARG A 151 -9.52 -8.66 15.79
C ARG A 151 -10.95 -8.43 15.29
N HIS A 152 -11.11 -7.75 14.17
CA HIS A 152 -12.41 -7.53 13.51
C HIS A 152 -12.85 -8.71 12.62
N GLY A 153 -12.21 -9.88 12.72
CA GLY A 153 -12.63 -11.10 12.05
C GLY A 153 -12.24 -11.17 10.57
N VAL A 154 -11.07 -10.69 10.26
CA VAL A 154 -10.40 -10.84 8.96
C VAL A 154 -9.01 -11.46 9.15
N ILE A 155 -8.43 -12.02 8.10
CA ILE A 155 -7.00 -12.36 8.05
C ILE A 155 -6.28 -11.22 7.32
N VAL A 156 -5.20 -10.71 7.92
CA VAL A 156 -4.36 -9.70 7.27
C VAL A 156 -3.09 -10.36 6.74
N VAL A 157 -2.74 -10.02 5.50
CA VAL A 157 -1.49 -10.43 4.86
C VAL A 157 -0.77 -9.18 4.40
N THR A 158 0.51 -9.00 4.76
CA THR A 158 1.37 -7.93 4.21
C THR A 158 2.52 -8.52 3.42
N ILE A 159 2.92 -7.89 2.32
CA ILE A 159 3.89 -8.44 1.38
C ILE A 159 5.04 -7.50 1.12
N ASN A 160 6.24 -8.03 0.91
CA ASN A 160 7.33 -7.34 0.22
C ASN A 160 7.26 -7.63 -1.28
N TYR A 161 7.81 -6.74 -2.11
CA TYR A 161 7.99 -6.93 -3.56
C TYR A 161 9.21 -6.13 -4.02
N ARG A 162 9.85 -6.55 -5.11
CA ARG A 162 11.05 -5.86 -5.64
C ARG A 162 10.73 -4.45 -6.09
N LEU A 163 11.67 -3.55 -5.79
CA LEU A 163 11.55 -2.11 -5.94
C LEU A 163 12.59 -1.54 -6.90
N GLY A 164 12.33 -0.33 -7.41
CA GLY A 164 13.26 0.42 -8.23
C GLY A 164 13.87 -0.41 -9.37
N VAL A 165 15.17 -0.28 -9.57
CA VAL A 165 15.90 -1.02 -10.61
C VAL A 165 15.79 -2.55 -10.48
N PHE A 166 15.57 -3.09 -9.27
CA PHE A 166 15.43 -4.54 -9.06
C PHE A 166 14.06 -5.07 -9.49
N GLY A 167 13.02 -4.23 -9.40
CA GLY A 167 11.64 -4.60 -9.71
C GLY A 167 11.14 -4.12 -11.06
N PHE A 168 11.72 -3.05 -11.61
CA PHE A 168 11.15 -2.33 -12.75
C PHE A 168 12.21 -1.89 -13.78
N PHE A 169 13.14 -2.76 -14.09
CA PHE A 169 14.20 -2.54 -15.07
C PHE A 169 14.00 -3.48 -16.26
N ALA A 170 14.12 -2.96 -17.49
CA ALA A 170 13.91 -3.72 -18.72
C ALA A 170 15.05 -3.53 -19.71
N THR A 171 15.45 -4.63 -20.36
CA THR A 171 16.31 -4.63 -21.55
C THR A 171 15.74 -5.57 -22.59
N THR A 172 16.13 -5.37 -23.86
CA THR A 172 15.74 -6.27 -24.96
C THR A 172 16.21 -7.70 -24.72
N GLU A 173 17.36 -7.92 -24.06
CA GLU A 173 17.84 -9.25 -23.68
C GLU A 173 16.91 -9.92 -22.64
N MET A 174 16.40 -9.15 -21.63
CA MET A 174 15.46 -9.67 -20.64
C MET A 174 14.13 -10.07 -21.29
N ALA A 175 13.60 -9.25 -22.19
CA ALA A 175 12.39 -9.58 -22.94
C ALA A 175 12.60 -10.79 -23.84
N ALA A 176 13.78 -10.94 -24.48
CA ALA A 176 14.12 -12.10 -25.30
C ALA A 176 14.23 -13.41 -24.50
N GLU A 177 14.64 -13.37 -23.22
CA GLU A 177 14.64 -14.53 -22.32
C GLU A 177 13.21 -14.95 -21.86
N SER A 178 12.25 -14.04 -21.96
CA SER A 178 10.87 -14.28 -21.50
C SER A 178 10.06 -14.98 -22.60
N PRO A 179 9.37 -16.09 -22.31
CA PRO A 179 8.43 -16.72 -23.25
C PRO A 179 7.30 -15.78 -23.69
N GLN A 180 7.01 -14.74 -22.91
CA GLN A 180 5.99 -13.73 -23.19
C GLN A 180 6.57 -12.51 -23.90
N HIS A 181 7.88 -12.46 -24.15
CA HIS A 181 8.59 -11.29 -24.70
C HIS A 181 8.33 -10.01 -23.89
N ALA A 182 8.24 -10.12 -22.56
CA ALA A 182 7.96 -9.04 -21.63
C ALA A 182 9.03 -8.95 -20.54
N ALA A 183 9.30 -7.73 -20.07
CA ALA A 183 10.22 -7.42 -18.99
C ALA A 183 9.77 -6.14 -18.26
N GLY A 184 10.46 -5.75 -17.18
CA GLY A 184 10.26 -4.47 -16.50
C GLY A 184 9.20 -4.47 -15.40
N ASN A 185 8.22 -5.39 -15.39
CA ASN A 185 7.16 -5.46 -14.39
C ASN A 185 7.38 -6.57 -13.34
N PHE A 186 8.63 -6.85 -12.98
CA PHE A 186 8.94 -7.93 -12.02
C PHE A 186 8.34 -7.65 -10.64
N GLY A 187 8.30 -6.37 -10.20
CA GLY A 187 7.64 -5.97 -8.95
C GLY A 187 6.13 -6.27 -8.95
N TYR A 188 5.43 -6.06 -10.06
CA TYR A 188 4.02 -6.45 -10.19
C TYR A 188 3.83 -7.97 -10.21
N LEU A 189 4.73 -8.70 -10.84
CA LEU A 189 4.70 -10.17 -10.81
C LEU A 189 4.99 -10.68 -9.40
N ASP A 190 5.84 -10.00 -8.63
CA ASP A 190 6.08 -10.31 -7.22
C ASP A 190 4.83 -10.07 -6.36
N GLN A 191 4.01 -9.06 -6.67
CA GLN A 191 2.73 -8.82 -6.01
C GLN A 191 1.64 -9.83 -6.43
N ASN A 192 1.70 -10.35 -7.65
CA ASN A 192 0.80 -11.39 -8.13
C ASN A 192 1.06 -12.75 -7.45
N ALA A 193 2.35 -13.08 -7.19
CA ALA A 193 2.73 -14.35 -6.59
C ALA A 193 2.12 -14.59 -5.18
N PRO A 194 2.09 -13.64 -4.22
CA PRO A 194 1.41 -13.82 -2.94
C PRO A 194 -0.12 -13.91 -3.06
N LEU A 195 -0.74 -13.35 -4.09
CA LEU A 195 -2.17 -13.62 -4.37
C LEU A 195 -2.38 -15.10 -4.74
N GLN A 196 -1.55 -15.64 -5.60
CA GLN A 196 -1.56 -17.06 -5.92
C GLN A 196 -1.21 -17.93 -4.71
N TRP A 197 -0.24 -17.50 -3.88
CA TRP A 197 0.10 -18.18 -2.63
C TRP A 197 -1.10 -18.19 -1.66
N ALA A 198 -1.81 -17.07 -1.51
CA ALA A 198 -3.01 -16.99 -0.67
C ALA A 198 -4.11 -17.94 -1.16
N LYS A 199 -4.34 -18.02 -2.46
CA LYS A 199 -5.27 -19.01 -3.05
C LYS A 199 -4.96 -20.46 -2.64
N ARG A 200 -3.68 -20.83 -2.51
CA ARG A 200 -3.28 -22.20 -2.16
C ARG A 200 -3.19 -22.44 -0.66
N ASN A 201 -2.79 -21.44 0.14
CA ASN A 201 -2.35 -21.65 1.51
C ASN A 201 -3.22 -21.02 2.58
N ILE A 202 -4.01 -19.97 2.26
CA ILE A 202 -4.67 -19.14 3.29
C ILE A 202 -5.74 -19.91 4.08
N ALA A 203 -6.29 -20.99 3.51
CA ALA A 203 -7.21 -21.88 4.19
C ALA A 203 -6.60 -22.56 5.42
N ALA A 204 -5.28 -22.80 5.44
CA ALA A 204 -4.58 -23.34 6.59
C ALA A 204 -4.57 -22.38 7.79
N PHE A 205 -4.74 -21.07 7.56
CA PHE A 205 -4.89 -20.03 8.58
C PHE A 205 -6.35 -19.73 8.93
N GLY A 206 -7.31 -20.48 8.37
CA GLY A 206 -8.74 -20.25 8.53
C GLY A 206 -9.33 -19.22 7.54
N GLY A 207 -8.58 -18.84 6.51
CA GLY A 207 -9.01 -17.86 5.51
C GLY A 207 -9.83 -18.46 4.37
N ASP A 208 -10.63 -17.60 3.75
CA ASP A 208 -11.37 -17.94 2.53
C ASP A 208 -10.55 -17.52 1.30
N PRO A 209 -10.02 -18.49 0.52
CA PRO A 209 -9.27 -18.18 -0.70
C PRO A 209 -10.12 -17.49 -1.78
N ASP A 210 -11.45 -17.57 -1.69
CA ASP A 210 -12.36 -16.93 -2.65
C ASP A 210 -12.86 -15.56 -2.18
N ASN A 211 -12.48 -15.14 -0.97
CA ASN A 211 -12.85 -13.85 -0.39
C ASN A 211 -11.61 -13.02 -0.02
N ILE A 212 -10.74 -12.77 -1.00
CA ILE A 212 -9.54 -11.94 -0.86
C ILE A 212 -9.86 -10.51 -1.28
N THR A 213 -9.55 -9.54 -0.43
CA THR A 213 -9.54 -8.10 -0.74
C THR A 213 -8.09 -7.65 -0.85
N ILE A 214 -7.71 -7.11 -2.01
CA ILE A 214 -6.42 -6.42 -2.16
C ILE A 214 -6.57 -4.98 -1.71
N PHE A 215 -5.60 -4.46 -0.94
CA PHE A 215 -5.62 -3.07 -0.53
C PHE A 215 -4.21 -2.49 -0.48
N GLY A 216 -4.11 -1.18 -0.69
CA GLY A 216 -2.82 -0.50 -0.74
C GLY A 216 -2.97 1.01 -0.79
N GLU A 217 -1.91 1.71 -0.40
CA GLU A 217 -1.84 3.16 -0.38
C GLU A 217 -0.77 3.66 -1.34
N SER A 218 -0.98 4.88 -1.93
CA SER A 218 -0.01 5.52 -2.82
C SER A 218 0.36 4.60 -4.00
N ALA A 219 1.64 4.29 -4.20
CA ALA A 219 2.08 3.31 -5.21
C ALA A 219 1.46 1.92 -4.99
N GLY A 220 1.09 1.55 -3.75
CA GLY A 220 0.32 0.35 -3.45
C GLY A 220 -1.11 0.41 -4.00
N ALA A 221 -1.78 1.57 -3.92
CA ALA A 221 -3.10 1.78 -4.53
C ALA A 221 -3.00 1.78 -6.07
N VAL A 222 -1.95 2.39 -6.62
CA VAL A 222 -1.64 2.30 -8.06
C VAL A 222 -1.44 0.83 -8.48
N ALA A 223 -0.78 0.03 -7.63
CA ALA A 223 -0.62 -1.41 -7.86
C ALA A 223 -1.96 -2.16 -7.79
N VAL A 224 -2.83 -1.85 -6.81
CA VAL A 224 -4.20 -2.40 -6.73
C VAL A 224 -4.97 -2.14 -8.03
N ASN A 225 -4.92 -0.89 -8.52
CA ASN A 225 -5.55 -0.51 -9.80
C ASN A 225 -4.96 -1.29 -10.99
N ALA A 226 -3.63 -1.48 -11.03
CA ALA A 226 -2.96 -2.27 -12.06
C ALA A 226 -3.34 -3.76 -11.98
N HIS A 227 -3.48 -4.35 -10.78
CA HIS A 227 -3.97 -5.71 -10.60
C HIS A 227 -5.42 -5.86 -11.07
N MET A 228 -6.28 -4.86 -10.87
CA MET A 228 -7.63 -4.87 -11.44
C MET A 228 -7.61 -4.85 -12.97
N ALA A 229 -6.66 -4.14 -13.57
CA ALA A 229 -6.48 -4.07 -15.02
C ALA A 229 -5.83 -5.33 -15.63
N SER A 230 -5.01 -6.06 -14.83
CA SER A 230 -4.21 -7.17 -15.33
C SER A 230 -5.03 -8.46 -15.54
N PRO A 231 -4.96 -9.09 -16.72
CA PRO A 231 -5.57 -10.40 -16.94
C PRO A 231 -4.97 -11.51 -16.06
N LEU A 232 -3.75 -11.32 -15.54
CA LEU A 232 -3.07 -12.28 -14.68
C LEU A 232 -3.63 -12.29 -13.25
N SER A 233 -4.22 -11.18 -12.81
CA SER A 233 -4.62 -10.99 -11.40
C SER A 233 -6.11 -10.96 -11.17
N ARG A 234 -6.92 -10.54 -12.14
CA ARG A 234 -8.35 -10.20 -11.96
C ARG A 234 -9.22 -11.31 -11.38
N ASN A 235 -8.78 -12.56 -11.39
CA ASN A 235 -9.53 -13.70 -10.83
C ASN A 235 -8.94 -14.16 -9.47
N LEU A 236 -7.94 -13.46 -8.93
CA LEU A 236 -7.26 -13.85 -7.70
C LEU A 236 -7.80 -13.13 -6.46
N PHE A 237 -8.67 -12.15 -6.63
CA PHE A 237 -9.28 -11.39 -5.54
C PHE A 237 -10.76 -11.09 -5.84
N ALA A 238 -11.52 -10.79 -4.81
CA ALA A 238 -12.95 -10.54 -4.87
C ALA A 238 -13.33 -9.07 -4.64
N LYS A 239 -12.41 -8.24 -4.10
CA LYS A 239 -12.63 -6.82 -3.78
C LYS A 239 -11.32 -6.06 -3.83
N ALA A 240 -11.41 -4.74 -3.99
CA ALA A 240 -10.25 -3.86 -4.04
C ALA A 240 -10.45 -2.62 -3.18
N ILE A 241 -9.39 -2.18 -2.48
CA ILE A 241 -9.36 -0.90 -1.76
C ILE A 241 -8.13 -0.13 -2.24
N GLY A 242 -8.33 1.12 -2.66
CA GLY A 242 -7.25 2.02 -3.07
C GLY A 242 -7.24 3.27 -2.19
N GLU A 243 -6.09 3.55 -1.57
CA GLU A 243 -5.91 4.69 -0.70
C GLU A 243 -4.89 5.64 -1.34
N SER A 244 -5.34 6.84 -1.71
CA SER A 244 -4.49 7.91 -2.26
C SER A 244 -3.64 7.50 -3.47
N GLY A 245 -4.25 6.84 -4.48
CA GLY A 245 -3.52 6.46 -5.69
C GLY A 245 -4.31 5.72 -6.74
N GLY A 246 -4.04 6.01 -8.02
CA GLY A 246 -4.63 5.35 -9.18
C GLY A 246 -3.74 5.47 -10.41
N GLY A 247 -3.97 4.62 -11.40
CA GLY A 247 -3.25 4.59 -12.68
C GLY A 247 -4.09 5.07 -13.87
N ASN A 248 -5.29 5.60 -13.62
CA ASN A 248 -6.21 6.04 -14.67
C ASN A 248 -5.97 7.52 -15.03
N GLY A 249 -5.66 7.81 -16.29
CA GLY A 249 -5.56 9.19 -16.78
C GLY A 249 -4.15 9.80 -16.65
N LYS A 250 -4.08 11.14 -16.64
CA LYS A 250 -2.81 11.86 -16.56
C LYS A 250 -2.23 11.74 -15.15
N SER A 251 -1.03 11.23 -15.07
CA SER A 251 -0.23 11.12 -13.85
C SER A 251 1.08 11.89 -14.00
N SER A 252 1.69 12.28 -12.90
CA SER A 252 3.05 12.81 -12.84
C SER A 252 4.09 11.76 -13.26
N VAL A 253 3.77 10.47 -13.14
CA VAL A 253 4.62 9.34 -13.58
C VAL A 253 3.82 8.51 -14.59
N PRO A 254 3.92 8.79 -15.90
CA PRO A 254 3.22 8.02 -16.93
C PRO A 254 3.87 6.64 -17.09
N TYR A 255 3.04 5.64 -17.40
CA TYR A 255 3.52 4.31 -17.79
C TYR A 255 4.12 4.37 -19.21
N PRO A 256 5.42 4.16 -19.41
CA PRO A 256 6.00 4.05 -20.74
C PRO A 256 5.59 2.73 -21.39
N SER A 257 5.67 2.65 -22.72
CA SER A 257 5.65 1.35 -23.39
C SER A 257 6.96 0.58 -23.10
N LEU A 258 6.93 -0.74 -23.16
CA LEU A 258 8.12 -1.59 -22.99
C LEU A 258 9.30 -1.11 -23.84
N ALA A 259 9.06 -0.82 -25.12
CA ALA A 259 10.12 -0.35 -26.04
C ALA A 259 10.76 0.99 -25.61
N VAL A 260 9.99 1.88 -24.98
CA VAL A 260 10.52 3.14 -24.43
C VAL A 260 11.34 2.85 -23.18
N GLN A 261 10.84 1.99 -22.29
CA GLN A 261 11.55 1.60 -21.08
C GLN A 261 12.87 0.88 -21.42
N GLU A 262 12.85 -0.13 -22.29
CA GLU A 262 14.05 -0.85 -22.76
C GLU A 262 15.11 0.12 -23.28
N ARG A 263 14.73 1.04 -24.18
CA ARG A 263 15.66 2.03 -24.74
C ARG A 263 16.32 2.89 -23.65
N ASP A 264 15.55 3.36 -22.68
CA ASP A 264 16.04 4.29 -21.67
C ASP A 264 16.85 3.55 -20.59
N ASP A 265 16.44 2.34 -20.22
CA ASP A 265 17.16 1.47 -19.28
C ASP A 265 18.47 0.91 -19.91
N GLU A 266 18.51 0.61 -21.20
CA GLU A 266 19.74 0.24 -21.91
C GLU A 266 20.75 1.39 -21.98
N LYS A 267 20.27 2.64 -22.17
CA LYS A 267 21.14 3.81 -22.07
C LYS A 267 21.74 3.95 -20.68
N PHE A 268 20.93 3.75 -19.64
CA PHE A 268 21.39 3.75 -18.26
C PHE A 268 22.41 2.63 -18.01
N SER A 269 22.13 1.42 -18.50
CA SER A 269 23.05 0.27 -18.43
C SER A 269 24.43 0.61 -19.01
N LYS A 270 24.49 1.13 -20.22
CA LYS A 270 25.74 1.46 -20.91
C LYS A 270 26.46 2.66 -20.28
N ASN A 271 25.73 3.75 -20.05
CA ASN A 271 26.34 5.04 -19.68
C ASN A 271 26.67 5.16 -18.19
N THR A 272 25.88 4.51 -17.33
CA THR A 272 26.00 4.65 -15.86
C THR A 272 26.49 3.37 -15.20
N LEU A 273 25.94 2.21 -15.59
CA LEU A 273 26.36 0.95 -15.04
C LEU A 273 27.62 0.38 -15.69
N HIS A 274 27.93 0.83 -16.94
CA HIS A 274 29.02 0.31 -17.76
C HIS A 274 28.93 -1.19 -18.00
N ALA A 275 27.71 -1.68 -18.21
CA ALA A 275 27.39 -3.08 -18.47
C ALA A 275 26.90 -3.24 -19.91
N GLU A 276 27.58 -4.08 -20.68
CA GLU A 276 27.33 -4.26 -22.12
C GLU A 276 26.25 -5.31 -22.42
N ASN A 277 25.89 -6.14 -21.44
CA ASN A 277 24.92 -7.24 -21.60
C ASN A 277 24.30 -7.65 -20.28
N LEU A 278 23.24 -8.47 -20.34
CA LEU A 278 22.50 -8.96 -19.18
C LEU A 278 23.36 -9.79 -18.21
N ALA A 279 24.34 -10.55 -18.71
CA ALA A 279 25.23 -11.33 -17.87
C ALA A 279 26.10 -10.42 -16.97
N ALA A 280 26.64 -9.32 -17.53
CA ALA A 280 27.39 -8.32 -16.78
C ALA A 280 26.50 -7.60 -15.75
N LEU A 281 25.25 -7.28 -16.10
CA LEU A 281 24.26 -6.69 -15.19
C LEU A 281 23.94 -7.62 -14.02
N ARG A 282 23.70 -8.91 -14.27
CA ARG A 282 23.43 -9.92 -13.21
C ARG A 282 24.63 -10.19 -12.30
N ALA A 283 25.85 -10.04 -12.81
CA ALA A 283 27.07 -10.19 -12.03
C ALA A 283 27.40 -9.00 -11.13
N MET A 284 26.73 -7.86 -11.33
CA MET A 284 26.97 -6.65 -10.52
C MET A 284 26.51 -6.86 -9.07
N PRO A 285 27.32 -6.50 -8.05
CA PRO A 285 26.88 -6.50 -6.66
C PRO A 285 25.62 -5.64 -6.48
N ALA A 286 24.68 -6.11 -5.66
CA ALA A 286 23.40 -5.43 -5.44
C ALA A 286 23.58 -4.01 -4.90
N ASP A 287 24.51 -3.81 -3.95
CA ASP A 287 24.80 -2.50 -3.37
C ASP A 287 25.36 -1.51 -4.39
N ASP A 288 26.21 -1.98 -5.33
CA ASP A 288 26.74 -1.15 -6.40
C ASP A 288 25.63 -0.74 -7.39
N LEU A 289 24.76 -1.70 -7.74
CA LEU A 289 23.61 -1.43 -8.59
C LEU A 289 22.67 -0.42 -7.93
N LEU A 290 22.32 -0.63 -6.66
CA LEU A 290 21.49 0.28 -5.88
C LEU A 290 22.10 1.69 -5.82
N LYS A 291 23.38 1.79 -5.44
CA LYS A 291 24.09 3.07 -5.33
C LYS A 291 24.10 3.86 -6.64
N LYS A 292 24.26 3.17 -7.77
CA LYS A 292 24.29 3.80 -9.09
C LYS A 292 22.90 4.17 -9.62
N SER A 293 21.84 3.45 -9.19
CA SER A 293 20.46 3.67 -9.61
C SER A 293 19.63 4.54 -8.65
N SER A 294 20.19 4.88 -7.47
CA SER A 294 19.49 5.73 -6.50
C SER A 294 19.35 7.17 -7.00
N PRO A 295 18.18 7.82 -6.85
CA PRO A 295 17.98 9.20 -7.22
C PRO A 295 19.01 10.13 -6.56
N LYS A 296 19.56 11.05 -7.35
CA LYS A 296 20.47 12.10 -6.86
C LYS A 296 19.96 13.44 -7.37
N LEU A 297 20.13 14.46 -6.56
CA LEU A 297 19.81 15.82 -6.97
C LEU A 297 20.56 16.16 -8.28
N PHE A 298 19.82 16.61 -9.31
CA PHE A 298 20.34 16.92 -10.66
C PHE A 298 20.92 15.73 -11.45
N SER A 299 20.59 14.47 -11.10
CA SER A 299 20.99 13.31 -11.89
C SER A 299 19.97 12.99 -12.98
N HIS A 300 20.44 12.48 -14.13
CA HIS A 300 19.57 11.91 -15.18
C HIS A 300 19.36 10.41 -14.99
N ILE A 301 19.16 9.97 -13.73
CA ILE A 301 18.84 8.58 -13.42
C ILE A 301 17.38 8.36 -13.81
N PRO A 302 17.05 7.30 -14.59
CA PRO A 302 15.68 6.96 -14.92
C PRO A 302 14.84 6.72 -13.66
N VAL A 303 13.56 7.03 -13.74
CA VAL A 303 12.59 6.56 -12.76
C VAL A 303 12.24 5.12 -13.11
N PHE A 304 12.69 4.17 -12.26
CA PHE A 304 12.39 2.75 -12.45
C PHE A 304 11.00 2.46 -11.88
N GLY A 305 10.04 2.37 -12.77
CA GLY A 305 8.63 2.14 -12.44
C GLY A 305 7.94 1.24 -13.46
N PRO A 306 6.63 0.95 -13.25
CA PRO A 306 5.86 0.08 -14.12
C PRO A 306 5.77 0.57 -15.56
N SER A 307 5.56 -0.39 -16.50
CA SER A 307 5.37 -0.11 -17.93
C SER A 307 4.22 -0.92 -18.53
N ILE A 308 3.81 -0.51 -19.73
CA ILE A 308 2.89 -1.27 -20.58
C ILE A 308 3.73 -2.32 -21.32
N ASP A 309 3.79 -3.52 -20.76
CA ASP A 309 4.67 -4.61 -21.21
C ASP A 309 4.00 -5.62 -22.13
N GLY A 310 2.70 -5.46 -22.40
CA GLY A 310 1.92 -6.38 -23.21
C GLY A 310 1.55 -7.70 -22.51
N TYR A 311 2.06 -7.97 -21.30
CA TYR A 311 1.84 -9.20 -20.54
C TYR A 311 1.11 -8.96 -19.21
N PHE A 312 1.75 -8.27 -18.26
CA PHE A 312 1.08 -7.88 -17.01
C PHE A 312 0.07 -6.76 -17.28
N LEU A 313 0.48 -5.74 -18.02
CA LEU A 313 -0.37 -4.66 -18.52
C LEU A 313 -0.40 -4.72 -20.06
N PRO A 314 -1.46 -5.30 -20.66
CA PRO A 314 -1.56 -5.41 -22.12
C PRO A 314 -1.84 -4.07 -22.82
N ASP A 315 -2.31 -3.07 -22.08
CA ASP A 315 -2.61 -1.71 -22.56
C ASP A 315 -2.51 -0.73 -21.37
N THR A 316 -2.77 0.56 -21.61
CA THR A 316 -2.91 1.53 -20.53
C THR A 316 -4.06 1.12 -19.60
N ILE A 317 -3.91 1.39 -18.30
CA ILE A 317 -4.96 1.08 -17.31
C ILE A 317 -6.26 1.77 -17.72
N ALA A 318 -6.21 3.04 -18.16
CA ALA A 318 -7.36 3.78 -18.63
C ALA A 318 -8.07 3.10 -19.83
N ALA A 319 -7.32 2.59 -20.83
CA ALA A 319 -7.90 1.90 -21.98
C ALA A 319 -8.59 0.59 -21.58
N ILE A 320 -7.99 -0.15 -20.63
CA ILE A 320 -8.56 -1.39 -20.09
C ILE A 320 -9.89 -1.11 -19.37
N PHE A 321 -9.94 -0.09 -18.50
CA PHE A 321 -11.17 0.30 -17.79
C PHE A 321 -12.22 0.87 -18.74
N ASN A 322 -11.86 1.71 -19.68
CA ASN A 322 -12.79 2.24 -20.70
C ASN A 322 -13.38 1.17 -21.60
N SER A 323 -12.70 0.02 -21.71
CA SER A 323 -13.17 -1.16 -22.46
C SER A 323 -13.91 -2.19 -21.59
N ASN A 324 -14.15 -1.92 -20.32
CA ASN A 324 -14.76 -2.82 -19.34
C ASN A 324 -14.05 -4.18 -19.22
N LYS A 325 -12.71 -4.19 -19.33
CA LYS A 325 -11.88 -5.40 -19.24
C LYS A 325 -11.23 -5.60 -17.86
N GLN A 326 -11.41 -4.66 -16.95
CA GLN A 326 -10.93 -4.75 -15.58
C GLN A 326 -11.66 -5.82 -14.76
N ALA A 327 -11.14 -6.15 -13.58
CA ALA A 327 -11.81 -7.02 -12.61
C ALA A 327 -13.17 -6.42 -12.19
N PRO A 328 -14.28 -7.18 -12.33
CA PRO A 328 -15.63 -6.70 -12.02
C PRO A 328 -15.96 -6.83 -10.53
N VAL A 329 -15.14 -6.24 -9.65
CA VAL A 329 -15.24 -6.38 -8.19
C VAL A 329 -15.64 -5.05 -7.52
N PRO A 330 -16.26 -5.07 -6.34
CA PRO A 330 -16.47 -3.84 -5.57
C PRO A 330 -15.16 -3.10 -5.29
N LEU A 331 -15.21 -1.76 -5.32
CA LEU A 331 -14.09 -0.86 -5.06
C LEU A 331 -14.45 0.10 -3.91
N LEU A 332 -13.53 0.23 -2.95
CA LEU A 332 -13.50 1.31 -1.97
C LEU A 332 -12.25 2.13 -2.24
N ALA A 333 -12.38 3.45 -2.46
CA ALA A 333 -11.20 4.28 -2.72
C ALA A 333 -11.43 5.74 -2.27
N GLY A 334 -10.35 6.48 -2.15
CA GLY A 334 -10.37 7.88 -1.74
C GLY A 334 -8.98 8.39 -1.40
N TRP A 335 -8.91 9.59 -0.85
CA TRP A 335 -7.67 10.30 -0.59
C TRP A 335 -7.78 11.26 0.59
N ASN A 336 -6.65 11.85 0.98
CA ASN A 336 -6.53 12.78 2.09
C ASN A 336 -6.67 14.25 1.62
N ALA A 337 -7.01 15.13 2.53
CA ALA A 337 -7.29 16.54 2.19
C ALA A 337 -6.01 17.28 1.73
N ASP A 338 -4.86 16.97 2.28
CA ASP A 338 -3.60 17.69 2.06
C ASP A 338 -2.52 16.82 1.40
N GLU A 339 -2.86 16.12 0.31
CA GLU A 339 -2.01 15.15 -0.39
C GLU A 339 -0.65 15.71 -0.84
N SER A 340 -0.52 17.01 -1.03
CA SER A 340 0.70 17.67 -1.51
C SER A 340 1.52 18.35 -0.42
N SER A 341 1.20 18.18 0.86
CA SER A 341 1.84 18.93 1.94
C SER A 341 3.36 18.73 2.07
N PHE A 342 3.92 17.65 1.51
CA PHE A 342 5.37 17.45 1.41
C PHE A 342 6.03 18.32 0.31
N GLU A 343 5.28 18.78 -0.69
CA GLU A 343 5.71 19.67 -1.79
C GLU A 343 4.97 21.02 -1.79
N THR A 344 4.51 21.48 -0.63
CA THR A 344 3.66 22.67 -0.53
C THR A 344 4.34 23.91 -1.14
N ALA A 345 3.55 24.68 -1.89
CA ALA A 345 3.93 25.97 -2.44
C ALA A 345 4.35 26.98 -1.35
N ALA A 346 3.91 26.80 -0.11
CA ALA A 346 4.34 27.60 1.04
C ALA A 346 5.86 27.54 1.30
N LYS A 347 6.54 26.47 0.87
CA LYS A 347 8.01 26.33 0.97
C LYS A 347 8.77 27.15 -0.07
N VAL A 348 8.08 27.71 -1.07
CA VAL A 348 8.69 28.54 -2.12
C VAL A 348 8.68 30.00 -1.67
N PRO A 349 9.85 30.63 -1.40
CA PRO A 349 9.90 32.01 -0.95
C PRO A 349 9.20 32.97 -1.92
N GLY A 350 8.24 33.77 -1.43
CA GLY A 350 7.53 34.76 -2.22
C GLY A 350 6.50 34.19 -3.22
N PHE A 351 6.08 32.93 -3.03
CA PHE A 351 5.01 32.36 -3.85
C PHE A 351 3.72 33.18 -3.71
N GLY A 352 3.03 33.43 -4.83
CA GLY A 352 1.82 34.24 -4.85
C GLY A 352 1.03 34.07 -6.14
N VAL A 353 0.04 34.97 -6.34
CA VAL A 353 -0.90 34.89 -7.47
C VAL A 353 -0.22 34.78 -8.83
N ASN A 354 0.90 35.50 -9.05
CA ASN A 354 1.64 35.42 -10.32
C ASN A 354 2.25 34.02 -10.55
N ASN A 355 2.77 33.39 -9.49
CA ASN A 355 3.32 32.03 -9.57
C ASN A 355 2.22 31.01 -9.88
N LEU A 356 1.06 31.13 -9.23
CA LEU A 356 -0.11 30.29 -9.54
C LEU A 356 -0.53 30.46 -11.01
N ASN A 357 -0.61 31.69 -11.52
CA ASN A 357 -0.95 31.94 -12.93
C ASN A 357 0.04 31.27 -13.89
N ILE A 358 1.34 31.31 -13.59
CA ILE A 358 2.37 30.60 -14.36
C ILE A 358 2.14 29.09 -14.31
N MET A 359 1.86 28.53 -13.13
CA MET A 359 1.52 27.11 -12.98
C MET A 359 0.30 26.72 -13.81
N LEU A 360 -0.75 27.52 -13.80
CA LEU A 360 -1.96 27.28 -14.61
C LEU A 360 -1.65 27.35 -16.11
N MET A 361 -0.83 28.31 -16.56
CA MET A 361 -0.38 28.38 -17.95
C MET A 361 0.43 27.16 -18.37
N GLN A 362 1.33 26.68 -17.51
CA GLN A 362 2.16 25.49 -17.79
C GLN A 362 1.32 24.21 -17.90
N ASN A 363 0.28 24.06 -17.05
CA ASN A 363 -0.53 22.85 -17.01
C ASN A 363 -1.69 22.85 -18.01
N PHE A 364 -2.25 24.02 -18.34
CA PHE A 364 -3.48 24.15 -19.13
C PHE A 364 -3.33 24.97 -20.41
N GLY A 365 -2.19 25.65 -20.64
CA GLY A 365 -1.95 26.44 -21.83
C GLY A 365 -3.04 27.47 -22.11
N PHE A 366 -3.67 27.42 -23.28
CA PHE A 366 -4.77 28.32 -23.66
C PHE A 366 -6.03 28.19 -22.79
N HIS A 367 -6.17 27.12 -21.99
CA HIS A 367 -7.28 26.91 -21.07
C HIS A 367 -6.99 27.43 -19.65
N ALA A 368 -5.84 28.08 -19.41
CA ALA A 368 -5.49 28.62 -18.10
C ALA A 368 -6.54 29.59 -17.54
N GLY A 369 -7.16 30.43 -18.42
CA GLY A 369 -8.26 31.32 -18.01
C GLY A 369 -9.53 30.57 -17.59
N GLU A 370 -9.81 29.38 -18.15
CA GLU A 370 -10.89 28.51 -17.70
C GLU A 370 -10.52 27.85 -16.35
N ALA A 371 -9.26 27.42 -16.20
CA ALA A 371 -8.75 26.82 -14.97
C ALA A 371 -8.83 27.75 -13.76
N GLN A 372 -8.67 29.07 -13.94
CA GLN A 372 -8.84 30.08 -12.88
C GLN A 372 -10.21 30.05 -12.19
N LYS A 373 -11.25 29.48 -12.82
CA LYS A 373 -12.56 29.30 -12.16
C LYS A 373 -12.51 28.27 -11.03
N TYR A 374 -11.57 27.31 -11.12
CA TYR A 374 -11.42 26.21 -10.19
C TYR A 374 -10.22 26.39 -9.24
N PHE A 375 -9.26 27.21 -9.63
CA PHE A 375 -8.02 27.52 -8.90
C PHE A 375 -7.91 29.04 -8.71
N HIS A 376 -8.96 29.64 -8.14
CA HIS A 376 -9.01 31.09 -7.92
C HIS A 376 -8.17 31.49 -6.70
N ALA A 377 -7.50 32.64 -6.80
CA ALA A 377 -6.81 33.25 -5.68
C ALA A 377 -6.89 34.77 -5.76
N ALA A 378 -7.42 35.43 -4.73
CA ALA A 378 -7.46 36.87 -4.60
C ALA A 378 -6.20 37.44 -3.91
N ASN A 379 -5.45 36.60 -3.21
CA ASN A 379 -4.23 36.95 -2.48
C ASN A 379 -3.22 35.81 -2.49
N ASN A 380 -2.02 36.07 -1.94
CA ASN A 380 -0.92 35.10 -1.96
C ASN A 380 -1.20 33.86 -1.10
N GLU A 381 -1.94 33.97 -0.02
CA GLU A 381 -2.29 32.82 0.83
C GLU A 381 -3.26 31.89 0.09
N GLU A 382 -4.26 32.43 -0.59
CA GLU A 382 -5.15 31.65 -1.45
C GLU A 382 -4.41 31.04 -2.65
N ALA A 383 -3.40 31.77 -3.19
CA ALA A 383 -2.58 31.24 -4.28
C ALA A 383 -1.77 30.01 -3.85
N VAL A 384 -1.23 29.99 -2.64
CA VAL A 384 -0.56 28.82 -2.07
C VAL A 384 -1.53 27.64 -1.98
N ARG A 385 -2.73 27.83 -1.40
CA ARG A 385 -3.74 26.76 -1.30
C ARG A 385 -4.16 26.22 -2.67
N ALA A 386 -4.42 27.11 -3.62
CA ALA A 386 -4.82 26.73 -4.98
C ALA A 386 -3.69 25.97 -5.72
N ALA A 387 -2.42 26.31 -5.47
CA ALA A 387 -1.28 25.60 -6.01
C ALA A 387 -1.11 24.22 -5.37
N ASP A 388 -1.29 24.12 -4.05
CA ASP A 388 -1.25 22.85 -3.32
C ASP A 388 -2.37 21.91 -3.79
N ASP A 389 -3.60 22.43 -3.98
CA ASP A 389 -4.70 21.69 -4.60
C ASP A 389 -4.33 21.15 -6.00
N LEU A 390 -3.70 21.98 -6.84
CA LEU A 390 -3.29 21.55 -8.18
C LEU A 390 -2.18 20.50 -8.11
N ASN A 391 -1.23 20.64 -7.20
CA ASN A 391 -0.18 19.64 -6.97
C ASN A 391 -0.78 18.30 -6.51
N ALA A 392 -1.71 18.32 -5.57
CA ALA A 392 -2.42 17.12 -5.11
C ALA A 392 -3.16 16.40 -6.25
N LEU A 393 -3.83 17.18 -7.12
CA LEU A 393 -4.52 16.64 -8.30
C LEU A 393 -3.56 15.99 -9.31
N LEU A 394 -2.39 16.60 -9.53
CA LEU A 394 -1.36 16.05 -10.41
C LEU A 394 -0.65 14.85 -9.81
N PHE A 395 -0.56 14.79 -8.49
CA PHE A 395 0.12 13.73 -7.75
C PHE A 395 -0.69 12.44 -7.75
N VAL A 396 -1.84 12.40 -7.07
CA VAL A 396 -2.64 11.17 -6.89
C VAL A 396 -4.14 11.36 -7.08
N VAL A 397 -4.67 12.55 -6.75
CA VAL A 397 -6.13 12.76 -6.59
C VAL A 397 -6.90 12.58 -7.90
N TYR A 398 -6.38 13.13 -9.02
CA TYR A 398 -7.08 13.01 -10.31
C TYR A 398 -7.11 11.56 -10.82
N THR A 399 -6.01 10.83 -10.69
CA THR A 399 -5.93 9.44 -11.17
C THR A 399 -6.80 8.50 -10.33
N ASP A 400 -6.92 8.76 -9.04
CA ASP A 400 -7.79 8.01 -8.14
C ASP A 400 -9.27 8.30 -8.44
N TRP A 401 -9.63 9.59 -8.60
CA TRP A 401 -10.99 9.96 -9.03
C TRP A 401 -11.34 9.34 -10.39
N ALA A 402 -10.46 9.41 -11.38
CA ALA A 402 -10.70 8.85 -12.71
C ALA A 402 -10.86 7.32 -12.69
N TRP A 403 -10.15 6.64 -11.79
CA TRP A 403 -10.35 5.21 -11.55
C TRP A 403 -11.76 4.91 -11.04
N MET A 404 -12.19 5.58 -9.97
CA MET A 404 -13.53 5.41 -9.40
C MET A 404 -14.63 5.77 -10.39
N GLU A 405 -14.49 6.88 -11.13
CA GLU A 405 -15.45 7.34 -12.13
C GLU A 405 -15.63 6.32 -13.26
N SER A 406 -14.54 5.79 -13.81
CA SER A 406 -14.60 4.79 -14.89
C SER A 406 -15.16 3.46 -14.39
N HIS A 407 -14.78 3.02 -13.18
CA HIS A 407 -15.26 1.77 -12.59
C HIS A 407 -16.75 1.84 -12.24
N SER A 408 -17.21 2.92 -11.62
CA SER A 408 -18.63 3.16 -11.35
C SER A 408 -19.45 3.28 -12.64
N SER A 409 -18.91 3.92 -13.69
CA SER A 409 -19.55 4.02 -15.01
C SER A 409 -19.74 2.68 -15.70
N SER A 410 -18.93 1.68 -15.34
CA SER A 410 -19.05 0.28 -15.79
C SER A 410 -20.12 -0.52 -15.02
N GLY A 411 -20.80 0.11 -14.04
CA GLY A 411 -21.87 -0.51 -13.26
C GLY A 411 -21.40 -1.29 -12.04
N HIS A 412 -20.14 -1.15 -11.63
CA HIS A 412 -19.61 -1.83 -10.45
C HIS A 412 -19.76 -0.96 -9.19
N PRO A 413 -19.98 -1.55 -8.00
CA PRO A 413 -20.08 -0.81 -6.76
C PRO A 413 -18.79 -0.08 -6.43
N VAL A 414 -18.90 1.22 -6.14
CA VAL A 414 -17.79 2.07 -5.69
C VAL A 414 -18.20 2.78 -4.41
N TYR A 415 -17.31 2.83 -3.42
CA TYR A 415 -17.45 3.60 -2.18
C TYR A 415 -16.30 4.56 -2.09
N ARG A 416 -16.61 5.88 -2.02
CA ARG A 416 -15.60 6.93 -2.03
C ARG A 416 -15.49 7.59 -0.66
N TYR A 417 -14.25 7.74 -0.14
CA TYR A 417 -13.97 8.51 1.07
C TYR A 417 -13.14 9.77 0.77
N TYR A 418 -13.13 10.67 1.74
CA TYR A 418 -12.26 11.83 1.83
C TYR A 418 -11.83 12.00 3.29
N PHE A 419 -10.53 11.82 3.57
CA PHE A 419 -9.99 11.90 4.92
C PHE A 419 -9.57 13.33 5.23
N GLU A 420 -10.26 13.98 6.17
CA GLU A 420 -10.12 15.41 6.49
C GLU A 420 -9.63 15.66 7.92
N LEU A 421 -9.69 14.65 8.82
CA LEU A 421 -9.25 14.85 10.19
C LEU A 421 -7.75 15.10 10.23
N VAL A 422 -7.35 16.33 10.62
CA VAL A 422 -5.95 16.67 10.82
C VAL A 422 -5.45 15.98 12.11
N PRO A 423 -4.46 15.07 12.03
CA PRO A 423 -3.91 14.41 13.20
C PRO A 423 -3.24 15.38 14.17
N PRO A 424 -3.04 15.01 15.44
CA PRO A 424 -2.28 15.83 16.36
C PRO A 424 -0.81 15.95 15.91
N PRO A 425 -0.12 17.05 16.26
CA PRO A 425 1.31 17.20 15.98
C PRO A 425 2.11 15.99 16.48
N SER A 426 3.12 15.60 15.72
CA SER A 426 4.01 14.46 16.01
C SER A 426 5.47 14.83 15.70
N ASP A 427 6.38 13.87 15.77
CA ASP A 427 7.77 14.06 15.35
C ASP A 427 7.92 14.22 13.82
N ILE A 428 6.85 13.97 13.07
CA ILE A 428 6.77 14.22 11.62
C ILE A 428 6.48 15.72 11.41
N SER A 429 7.27 16.38 10.56
CA SER A 429 7.20 17.83 10.33
C SER A 429 6.11 18.26 9.33
N LEU A 430 5.31 17.33 8.81
CA LEU A 430 4.20 17.62 7.90
C LEU A 430 2.97 18.12 8.68
N THR A 431 2.12 18.89 8.02
CA THR A 431 0.90 19.48 8.60
C THR A 431 -0.30 19.20 7.72
N GLY A 432 -1.49 19.22 8.32
CA GLY A 432 -2.73 18.86 7.62
C GLY A 432 -3.01 17.37 7.67
N ALA A 433 -4.04 16.93 6.95
CA ALA A 433 -4.31 15.54 6.65
C ALA A 433 -3.48 15.13 5.42
N TYR A 434 -2.16 14.97 5.62
CA TYR A 434 -1.21 14.78 4.53
C TYR A 434 -1.24 13.34 3.96
N HIS A 435 -0.52 13.13 2.87
CA HIS A 435 -0.40 11.83 2.20
C HIS A 435 0.03 10.72 3.15
N SER A 436 -0.69 9.62 3.19
CA SER A 436 -0.50 8.45 4.07
C SER A 436 -0.94 8.64 5.54
N ASP A 437 -1.61 9.75 5.89
CA ASP A 437 -1.99 10.08 7.28
C ASP A 437 -3.13 9.20 7.82
N GLU A 438 -3.93 8.61 6.92
CA GLU A 438 -5.04 7.72 7.23
C GLU A 438 -4.57 6.31 7.68
N LEU A 439 -3.34 5.93 7.37
CA LEU A 439 -2.85 4.55 7.52
C LEU A 439 -2.92 4.03 8.95
N GLU A 440 -2.46 4.79 9.93
CA GLU A 440 -2.54 4.36 11.32
C GLU A 440 -3.98 4.28 11.83
N TYR A 441 -4.91 5.04 11.22
CA TYR A 441 -6.35 4.91 11.52
C TYR A 441 -6.92 3.62 10.93
N VAL A 442 -6.59 3.29 9.69
CA VAL A 442 -7.03 2.06 9.01
C VAL A 442 -6.53 0.82 9.72
N PHE A 443 -5.23 0.78 10.05
CA PHE A 443 -4.61 -0.38 10.71
C PHE A 443 -4.83 -0.43 12.23
N GLY A 444 -5.39 0.63 12.85
CA GLY A 444 -5.55 0.72 14.30
C GLY A 444 -4.22 0.81 15.05
N THR A 445 -3.22 1.39 14.43
CA THR A 445 -1.83 1.46 14.90
C THR A 445 -1.41 2.87 15.32
N LEU A 446 -2.35 3.73 15.71
CA LEU A 446 -2.10 5.13 16.10
C LEU A 446 -0.91 5.29 17.04
N ASP A 447 -0.76 4.38 18.01
CA ASP A 447 0.30 4.46 19.04
C ASP A 447 1.71 4.15 18.48
N THR A 448 1.84 3.81 17.20
CA THR A 448 3.16 3.66 16.54
C THR A 448 3.76 4.99 16.08
N ARG A 449 2.95 6.06 15.98
CA ARG A 449 3.41 7.41 15.59
C ARG A 449 4.02 8.13 16.78
N SER A 450 5.33 8.31 16.74
CA SER A 450 6.10 8.98 17.80
C SER A 450 5.68 10.44 18.00
N GLY A 451 5.62 10.87 19.26
CA GLY A 451 5.28 12.25 19.63
C GLY A 451 3.81 12.63 19.58
N ALA A 452 2.96 11.86 18.90
CA ALA A 452 1.53 12.16 18.74
C ALA A 452 0.75 11.99 20.05
N LYS A 453 -0.08 12.99 20.38
CA LYS A 453 -0.99 12.94 21.54
C LYS A 453 -2.43 12.75 21.03
N TRP A 454 -2.78 11.49 20.79
CA TRP A 454 -4.07 11.12 20.22
C TRP A 454 -5.25 11.57 21.05
N ARG A 455 -6.22 12.22 20.40
CA ARG A 455 -7.46 12.72 20.99
C ARG A 455 -8.55 11.63 20.97
N PRO A 456 -9.62 11.74 21.77
CA PRO A 456 -10.73 10.79 21.73
C PRO A 456 -11.39 10.64 20.33
N GLU A 457 -11.47 11.74 19.55
CA GLU A 457 -11.99 11.71 18.18
C GLU A 457 -11.09 10.92 17.23
N ASP A 458 -9.76 10.98 17.37
CA ASP A 458 -8.83 10.19 16.56
C ASP A 458 -9.05 8.68 16.77
N ARG A 459 -9.13 8.27 18.04
CA ARG A 459 -9.35 6.85 18.40
C ARG A 459 -10.72 6.37 17.94
N ARG A 460 -11.75 7.20 18.05
CA ARG A 460 -13.09 6.87 17.56
C ARG A 460 -13.11 6.74 16.03
N LEU A 461 -12.49 7.67 15.31
CA LEU A 461 -12.39 7.59 13.86
C LEU A 461 -11.60 6.35 13.42
N SER A 462 -10.48 6.05 14.07
CA SER A 462 -9.70 4.83 13.79
C SER A 462 -10.55 3.56 13.93
N GLU A 463 -11.32 3.42 15.03
CA GLU A 463 -12.23 2.30 15.22
C GLU A 463 -13.30 2.21 14.10
N GLN A 464 -13.90 3.35 13.73
CA GLN A 464 -14.88 3.40 12.62
C GLN A 464 -14.25 3.02 11.28
N MET A 465 -13.04 3.49 10.96
CA MET A 465 -12.35 3.15 9.72
C MET A 465 -12.01 1.66 9.67
N GLN A 466 -11.49 1.08 10.75
CA GLN A 466 -11.25 -0.36 10.83
C GLN A 466 -12.54 -1.15 10.56
N LEU A 467 -13.67 -0.75 11.14
CA LEU A 467 -14.96 -1.38 10.89
C LEU A 467 -15.43 -1.24 9.45
N TYR A 468 -15.32 -0.05 8.83
CA TYR A 468 -15.68 0.15 7.42
C TYR A 468 -14.86 -0.74 6.49
N TRP A 469 -13.53 -0.75 6.65
CA TRP A 469 -12.61 -1.54 5.81
C TRP A 469 -12.85 -3.04 5.97
N THR A 470 -13.01 -3.52 7.21
CA THR A 470 -13.26 -4.94 7.47
C THR A 470 -14.66 -5.37 7.05
N ASN A 471 -15.71 -4.54 7.20
CA ASN A 471 -17.04 -4.84 6.69
C ASN A 471 -17.04 -4.92 5.16
N PHE A 472 -16.34 -4.00 4.49
CA PHE A 472 -16.14 -4.06 3.05
C PHE A 472 -15.40 -5.35 2.63
N ALA A 473 -14.35 -5.73 3.34
CA ALA A 473 -13.64 -6.99 3.09
C ALA A 473 -14.52 -8.22 3.29
N LYS A 474 -15.44 -8.21 4.25
CA LYS A 474 -16.41 -9.29 4.50
C LYS A 474 -17.44 -9.40 3.37
N THR A 475 -18.05 -8.30 2.96
CA THR A 475 -19.32 -8.29 2.23
C THR A 475 -19.27 -7.56 0.88
N GLY A 476 -18.25 -6.73 0.61
CA GLY A 476 -18.23 -5.77 -0.50
C GLY A 476 -19.01 -4.48 -0.22
N GLN A 477 -19.50 -4.29 1.01
CA GLN A 477 -20.18 -3.08 1.47
C GLN A 477 -19.57 -2.63 2.81
N PRO A 478 -19.24 -1.32 2.99
CA PRO A 478 -18.58 -0.85 4.20
C PRO A 478 -19.53 -0.68 5.39
N ASN A 479 -20.84 -0.59 5.16
CA ASN A 479 -21.83 -0.29 6.19
C ASN A 479 -21.96 -1.41 7.25
N GLY A 480 -22.32 -1.02 8.45
CA GLY A 480 -22.54 -1.93 9.57
C GLY A 480 -23.25 -1.24 10.74
N ASP A 481 -23.54 -2.00 11.79
CA ASP A 481 -24.20 -1.47 12.98
C ASP A 481 -23.38 -0.36 13.65
N ASN A 482 -24.04 0.69 14.09
CA ASN A 482 -23.45 1.86 14.77
C ASN A 482 -22.46 2.68 13.94
N LEU A 483 -22.40 2.48 12.61
CA LEU A 483 -21.63 3.30 11.70
C LEU A 483 -22.54 4.30 10.97
N PRO A 484 -22.10 5.56 10.75
CA PRO A 484 -22.76 6.46 9.81
C PRO A 484 -22.90 5.80 8.43
N ASN A 485 -24.06 6.00 7.79
CA ASN A 485 -24.32 5.38 6.51
C ASN A 485 -23.36 5.90 5.42
N TRP A 486 -22.70 4.98 4.73
CA TRP A 486 -21.84 5.25 3.57
C TRP A 486 -22.57 4.83 2.29
N PRO A 487 -23.22 5.75 1.58
CA PRO A 487 -23.87 5.43 0.32
C PRO A 487 -22.84 5.16 -0.79
N PRO A 488 -23.18 4.34 -1.79
CA PRO A 488 -22.30 4.13 -2.93
C PRO A 488 -22.10 5.41 -3.74
N TYR A 489 -20.91 5.58 -4.30
CA TYR A 489 -20.62 6.59 -5.31
C TYR A 489 -21.16 6.13 -6.67
N VAL A 490 -22.06 6.90 -7.29
CA VAL A 490 -22.62 6.61 -8.60
C VAL A 490 -22.28 7.75 -9.56
N ALA A 491 -21.39 7.48 -10.52
CA ALA A 491 -20.82 8.47 -11.44
C ALA A 491 -21.85 9.29 -12.22
N LYS A 492 -23.03 8.73 -12.52
CA LYS A 492 -24.08 9.38 -13.34
C LYS A 492 -25.19 10.04 -12.53
N ASP A 493 -25.27 9.78 -11.23
CA ASP A 493 -26.46 10.16 -10.44
C ASP A 493 -26.10 10.69 -9.05
N SER A 494 -25.46 9.88 -8.22
CA SER A 494 -25.24 10.19 -6.81
C SER A 494 -23.75 10.21 -6.49
N TRP A 495 -23.16 11.38 -6.41
CA TRP A 495 -21.73 11.60 -6.17
C TRP A 495 -21.45 11.71 -4.67
N GLN A 496 -21.88 10.72 -3.90
CA GLN A 496 -21.72 10.71 -2.46
C GLN A 496 -20.28 10.35 -2.06
N VAL A 497 -19.74 11.10 -1.10
CA VAL A 497 -18.41 10.92 -0.53
C VAL A 497 -18.57 10.82 0.98
N LEU A 498 -17.96 9.81 1.60
CA LEU A 498 -17.87 9.75 3.05
C LEU A 498 -16.71 10.63 3.51
N HIS A 499 -17.03 11.67 4.25
CA HIS A 499 -16.05 12.55 4.88
C HIS A 499 -15.65 11.96 6.24
N LEU A 500 -14.36 11.60 6.33
CA LEU A 500 -13.72 11.02 7.51
C LEU A 500 -13.06 12.15 8.31
N ASP A 501 -13.82 12.67 9.26
CA ASP A 501 -13.46 13.77 10.12
C ASP A 501 -13.89 13.46 11.57
N ALA A 502 -13.74 14.38 12.52
CA ALA A 502 -14.21 14.23 13.90
C ALA A 502 -15.70 13.79 13.98
N THR A 503 -16.49 14.14 12.97
CA THR A 503 -17.86 13.66 12.75
C THR A 503 -17.96 13.10 11.33
N VAL A 504 -18.03 11.77 11.22
CA VAL A 504 -18.17 11.08 9.94
C VAL A 504 -19.54 11.35 9.32
N SER A 505 -19.57 11.76 8.05
CA SER A 505 -20.83 12.03 7.33
C SER A 505 -20.67 11.89 5.82
N ALA A 506 -21.72 11.39 5.14
CA ALA A 506 -21.77 11.37 3.68
C ALA A 506 -22.31 12.71 3.15
N ARG A 507 -21.63 13.28 2.13
CA ARG A 507 -22.01 14.52 1.46
C ARG A 507 -21.79 14.39 -0.05
N PRO A 508 -22.52 15.15 -0.90
CA PRO A 508 -22.23 15.22 -2.33
C PRO A 508 -20.81 15.76 -2.59
N ASP A 509 -20.18 15.24 -3.65
CA ASP A 509 -18.87 15.72 -4.11
C ASP A 509 -18.96 17.16 -4.64
N ASN A 510 -18.44 18.11 -3.89
CA ASN A 510 -18.39 19.53 -4.26
C ASN A 510 -17.23 19.88 -5.22
N LEU A 511 -16.33 18.95 -5.49
CA LEU A 511 -15.18 19.10 -6.40
C LEU A 511 -15.44 18.52 -7.78
N ARG A 512 -16.63 17.92 -8.03
CA ARG A 512 -16.93 17.22 -9.27
C ARG A 512 -16.72 18.04 -10.52
N ASP A 513 -17.16 19.30 -10.55
CA ASP A 513 -17.00 20.17 -11.73
C ASP A 513 -15.52 20.42 -12.05
N ARG A 514 -14.66 20.50 -11.02
CA ARG A 514 -13.19 20.59 -11.18
C ARG A 514 -12.64 19.34 -11.85
N PHE A 515 -13.06 18.16 -11.41
CA PHE A 515 -12.62 16.89 -12.03
C PHE A 515 -13.11 16.73 -13.47
N LEU A 516 -14.34 17.10 -13.78
CA LEU A 516 -14.88 17.07 -15.14
C LEU A 516 -14.11 18.05 -16.06
N PHE A 517 -13.74 19.23 -15.55
CA PHE A 517 -12.86 20.15 -16.29
C PHE A 517 -11.51 19.50 -16.58
N LEU A 518 -10.86 18.88 -15.57
CA LEU A 518 -9.57 18.21 -15.74
C LEU A 518 -9.67 17.04 -16.74
N GLN A 519 -10.71 16.22 -16.65
CA GLN A 519 -10.97 15.12 -17.58
C GLN A 519 -11.04 15.62 -19.03
N LYS A 520 -11.76 16.73 -19.27
CA LYS A 520 -11.86 17.35 -20.60
C LYS A 520 -10.51 17.85 -21.12
N GLN A 521 -9.61 18.31 -20.23
CA GLN A 521 -8.30 18.84 -20.61
C GLN A 521 -7.25 17.74 -20.79
N TRP A 522 -7.29 16.70 -19.98
CA TRP A 522 -6.21 15.70 -19.88
C TRP A 522 -6.47 14.40 -20.64
N ASN A 523 -7.71 14.11 -21.02
CA ASN A 523 -8.08 12.95 -21.85
C ASN A 523 -8.18 13.28 -23.36
N LYS A 524 -7.48 14.33 -23.82
CA LYS A 524 -7.42 14.72 -25.23
C LYS A 524 -6.38 13.94 -26.00
#